data_24101d0d4612f0dc7909f1ee16b01d92
#
_entry.id   24101d0d4612f0dc7909f1ee16b01d92
#
_cell.length_a   1.000
_cell.length_b   1.000
_cell.length_c   1.000
_cell.angle_alpha   90.00
_cell.angle_beta   90.00
_cell.angle_gamma   90.00
#
_symmetry.space_group_name_H-M   'P 1'
#
loop_
_entity.id
_entity.type
_entity.pdbx_description
1 polymer ?
#
loop_
_entity_poly.entity_id
_entity_poly.type
_entity_poly.pdbx_seq_one_letter_code
_entity_poly.pdbx_strand_id
1 'polypeptide(L)'
;MTARNVLTSPTRAAECGAICAVAGQSQRGMREWAEAYPRLFAPKPFDAALYSTLSLAMAFSGPWFTAGQLRMANKATLWAFGLDWLVDYVATSPREAEDIARRCLEVAEGGSPLPGDDLTRMLADIRDELGASPAFPVLGPVWRAELRRMLEAMLRETRWKAAKAGPTFEEYLDNADNLGFSFVFFSHWLYVAGPDVADPATVAEAGRAVQRVIRLLNDLGTYERDVTWGDLNVLLLGVPRAEVERRLAGLAARSRELIAPLRAGSPELAGYLERQMDFCAGFYQVGDYWGGL
;
A
#
# COMPACT_ATOMS: atom_id res chain seq x y z
N MET A 1 6.20 -38.04 -10.45
CA MET A 1 6.13 -37.06 -11.57
C MET A 1 5.11 -36.01 -11.17
N THR A 2 5.56 -34.79 -10.89
CA THR A 2 4.68 -33.67 -10.53
C THR A 2 4.05 -33.10 -11.80
N ALA A 3 2.79 -32.68 -11.74
CA ALA A 3 1.98 -32.15 -12.85
C ALA A 3 2.67 -30.99 -13.65
N ARG A 4 3.79 -30.47 -13.16
CA ARG A 4 4.60 -29.42 -13.80
C ARG A 4 5.28 -29.86 -15.12
N ASN A 5 5.43 -31.15 -15.37
CA ASN A 5 6.17 -31.65 -16.55
C ASN A 5 5.28 -31.96 -17.77
N VAL A 6 3.99 -31.62 -17.71
CA VAL A 6 3.05 -31.93 -18.82
C VAL A 6 2.92 -30.77 -19.81
N LEU A 7 3.27 -29.54 -19.42
CA LEU A 7 3.16 -28.34 -20.27
C LEU A 7 4.56 -27.87 -20.66
N THR A 8 4.89 -27.94 -21.94
CA THR A 8 6.19 -27.55 -22.51
C THR A 8 6.44 -26.03 -22.55
N SER A 9 5.40 -25.21 -22.34
CA SER A 9 5.48 -23.75 -22.10
C SER A 9 4.33 -23.31 -21.22
N PRO A 10 4.56 -22.56 -20.13
CA PRO A 10 3.49 -22.04 -19.31
C PRO A 10 2.67 -21.02 -20.12
N THR A 11 1.38 -21.22 -20.19
CA THR A 11 0.43 -20.24 -20.73
C THR A 11 0.23 -19.11 -19.73
N ARG A 12 -0.23 -17.93 -20.17
CA ARG A 12 -0.63 -16.84 -19.27
C ARG A 12 -1.60 -17.31 -18.18
N ALA A 13 -2.51 -18.23 -18.52
CA ALA A 13 -3.46 -18.81 -17.56
C ALA A 13 -2.76 -19.65 -16.48
N ALA A 14 -1.70 -20.40 -16.84
CA ALA A 14 -0.90 -21.17 -15.88
C ALA A 14 -0.13 -20.25 -14.91
N GLU A 15 0.44 -19.15 -15.41
CA GLU A 15 1.09 -18.12 -14.57
C GLU A 15 0.07 -17.48 -13.63
N CYS A 16 -1.09 -17.04 -14.14
CA CYS A 16 -2.16 -16.51 -13.31
C CYS A 16 -2.63 -17.52 -12.25
N GLY A 17 -2.74 -18.80 -12.61
CA GLY A 17 -3.10 -19.89 -11.68
C GLY A 17 -2.11 -20.03 -10.53
N ALA A 18 -0.79 -19.92 -10.81
CA ALA A 18 0.24 -19.94 -9.78
C ALA A 18 0.13 -18.72 -8.84
N ILE A 19 -0.07 -17.52 -9.41
CA ILE A 19 -0.27 -16.29 -8.64
C ILE A 19 -1.52 -16.39 -7.75
N CYS A 20 -2.65 -16.87 -8.29
CA CYS A 20 -3.87 -17.08 -7.52
C CYS A 20 -3.69 -18.09 -6.38
N ALA A 21 -2.87 -19.12 -6.57
CA ALA A 21 -2.57 -20.10 -5.51
C ALA A 21 -1.78 -19.46 -4.35
N VAL A 22 -0.79 -18.60 -4.67
CA VAL A 22 -0.04 -17.82 -3.68
C VAL A 22 -0.96 -16.83 -2.95
N ALA A 23 -1.81 -16.10 -3.70
CA ALA A 23 -2.78 -15.19 -3.13
C ALA A 23 -3.75 -15.89 -2.16
N GLY A 24 -4.25 -17.08 -2.51
CA GLY A 24 -5.12 -17.87 -1.65
C GLY A 24 -4.44 -18.32 -0.34
N GLN A 25 -3.13 -18.56 -0.35
CA GLN A 25 -2.37 -18.83 0.87
C GLN A 25 -2.23 -17.55 1.72
N SER A 26 -1.89 -16.42 1.09
CA SER A 26 -1.75 -15.12 1.73
C SER A 26 -3.06 -14.65 2.39
N GLN A 27 -4.20 -14.87 1.73
CA GLN A 27 -5.54 -14.54 2.26
C GLN A 27 -5.84 -15.25 3.59
N ARG A 28 -5.40 -16.50 3.75
CA ARG A 28 -5.58 -17.20 5.04
C ARG A 28 -4.82 -16.52 6.14
N GLY A 29 -3.58 -16.08 5.89
CA GLY A 29 -2.80 -15.29 6.84
C GLY A 29 -3.46 -13.96 7.20
N MET A 30 -4.07 -13.25 6.23
CA MET A 30 -4.80 -12.01 6.52
C MET A 30 -5.98 -12.26 7.46
N ARG A 31 -6.72 -13.35 7.27
CA ARG A 31 -7.81 -13.72 8.16
C ARG A 31 -7.33 -14.04 9.58
N GLU A 32 -6.22 -14.76 9.71
CA GLU A 32 -5.61 -15.05 11.02
C GLU A 32 -5.22 -13.76 11.75
N TRP A 33 -4.66 -12.76 11.03
CA TRP A 33 -4.36 -11.47 11.65
C TRP A 33 -5.63 -10.69 12.00
N ALA A 34 -6.65 -10.69 11.15
CA ALA A 34 -7.91 -10.04 11.48
C ALA A 34 -8.54 -10.63 12.76
N GLU A 35 -8.45 -11.96 12.95
CA GLU A 35 -8.88 -12.64 14.17
C GLU A 35 -7.99 -12.29 15.38
N ALA A 36 -6.68 -12.03 15.18
CA ALA A 36 -5.74 -11.66 16.24
C ALA A 36 -5.87 -10.19 16.71
N TYR A 37 -6.41 -9.31 15.83
CA TYR A 37 -6.63 -7.88 16.12
C TYR A 37 -8.11 -7.49 15.94
N PRO A 38 -9.04 -8.10 16.71
CA PRO A 38 -10.47 -8.02 16.43
C PRO A 38 -11.06 -6.61 16.61
N ARG A 39 -10.43 -5.74 17.41
CA ARG A 39 -10.90 -4.36 17.58
C ARG A 39 -10.58 -3.48 16.37
N LEU A 40 -9.57 -3.85 15.59
CA LEU A 40 -9.21 -3.14 14.37
C LEU A 40 -10.03 -3.62 13.17
N PHE A 41 -10.30 -4.93 13.06
CA PHE A 41 -10.87 -5.57 11.89
C PHE A 41 -12.30 -6.13 12.09
N ALA A 42 -12.99 -5.75 13.18
CA ALA A 42 -14.39 -6.12 13.38
C ALA A 42 -15.40 -5.37 12.48
N PRO A 43 -15.14 -4.12 11.99
CA PRO A 43 -16.05 -3.42 11.10
C PRO A 43 -16.32 -4.19 9.80
N LYS A 44 -17.51 -4.01 9.24
CA LYS A 44 -18.02 -4.73 8.07
C LYS A 44 -17.12 -4.72 6.82
N PRO A 45 -16.33 -3.66 6.49
CA PRO A 45 -15.52 -3.70 5.28
C PRO A 45 -14.37 -4.70 5.33
N PHE A 46 -13.97 -5.19 6.52
CA PHE A 46 -12.89 -6.16 6.67
C PHE A 46 -13.41 -7.60 6.49
N ASP A 47 -13.69 -7.95 5.26
CA ASP A 47 -14.27 -9.24 4.88
C ASP A 47 -13.35 -10.08 3.97
N ALA A 48 -13.83 -11.25 3.59
CA ALA A 48 -13.09 -12.18 2.75
C ALA A 48 -12.82 -11.62 1.35
N ALA A 49 -13.65 -10.72 0.81
CA ALA A 49 -13.46 -10.12 -0.50
C ALA A 49 -12.30 -9.13 -0.47
N LEU A 50 -12.25 -8.25 0.56
CA LEU A 50 -11.12 -7.35 0.79
C LEU A 50 -9.81 -8.13 0.95
N TYR A 51 -9.77 -9.16 1.79
CA TYR A 51 -8.56 -9.96 1.99
C TYR A 51 -8.10 -10.66 0.71
N SER A 52 -9.04 -11.10 -0.13
CA SER A 52 -8.75 -11.71 -1.42
C SER A 52 -8.12 -10.70 -2.38
N THR A 53 -8.72 -9.53 -2.55
CA THR A 53 -8.23 -8.50 -3.47
C THR A 53 -6.87 -7.95 -3.06
N LEU A 54 -6.64 -7.70 -1.77
CA LEU A 54 -5.34 -7.28 -1.25
C LEU A 54 -4.26 -8.35 -1.49
N SER A 55 -4.57 -9.62 -1.21
CA SER A 55 -3.64 -10.73 -1.43
C SER A 55 -3.30 -10.92 -2.91
N LEU A 56 -4.27 -10.74 -3.81
CA LEU A 56 -4.06 -10.77 -5.26
C LEU A 56 -3.15 -9.63 -5.70
N ALA A 57 -3.34 -8.41 -5.21
CA ALA A 57 -2.50 -7.28 -5.55
C ALA A 57 -1.02 -7.55 -5.21
N MET A 58 -0.73 -8.08 -4.02
CA MET A 58 0.63 -8.42 -3.62
C MET A 58 1.21 -9.57 -4.46
N ALA A 59 0.43 -10.62 -4.73
CA ALA A 59 0.89 -11.78 -5.51
C ALA A 59 1.13 -11.44 -6.99
N PHE A 60 0.31 -10.58 -7.59
CA PHE A 60 0.53 -10.11 -8.96
C PHE A 60 1.74 -9.16 -9.09
N SER A 61 2.03 -8.38 -8.04
CA SER A 61 3.17 -7.46 -8.00
C SER A 61 4.50 -8.20 -7.88
N GLY A 62 4.52 -9.31 -7.12
CA GLY A 62 5.73 -10.11 -6.92
C GLY A 62 5.50 -11.60 -7.19
N PRO A 63 5.23 -12.03 -8.46
CA PRO A 63 4.85 -13.41 -8.79
C PRO A 63 5.95 -14.46 -8.58
N TRP A 64 7.19 -14.01 -8.37
CA TRP A 64 8.34 -14.84 -8.02
C TRP A 64 8.44 -15.14 -6.52
N PHE A 65 7.71 -14.41 -5.68
CA PHE A 65 7.70 -14.62 -4.24
C PHE A 65 6.72 -15.71 -3.81
N THR A 66 7.09 -16.42 -2.77
CA THR A 66 6.20 -17.33 -2.05
C THR A 66 5.24 -16.54 -1.14
N ALA A 67 4.16 -17.16 -0.67
CA ALA A 67 3.27 -16.56 0.31
C ALA A 67 4.00 -16.15 1.61
N GLY A 68 5.02 -16.92 2.02
CA GLY A 68 5.86 -16.58 3.18
C GLY A 68 6.68 -15.31 2.96
N GLN A 69 7.23 -15.12 1.75
CA GLN A 69 7.97 -13.90 1.41
C GLN A 69 7.05 -12.69 1.25
N LEU A 70 5.82 -12.87 0.76
CA LEU A 70 4.80 -11.80 0.67
C LEU A 70 4.10 -11.52 2.01
N ARG A 71 4.41 -12.29 3.07
CA ARG A 71 3.76 -12.16 4.38
C ARG A 71 3.78 -10.72 4.90
N MET A 72 4.92 -10.06 4.86
CA MET A 72 5.04 -8.69 5.38
C MET A 72 4.31 -7.66 4.49
N ALA A 73 4.37 -7.80 3.17
CA ALA A 73 3.57 -6.96 2.27
C ALA A 73 2.07 -7.06 2.61
N ASN A 74 1.56 -8.28 2.76
CA ASN A 74 0.17 -8.53 3.12
C ASN A 74 -0.19 -7.99 4.51
N LYS A 75 0.69 -8.18 5.52
CA LYS A 75 0.47 -7.71 6.90
C LYS A 75 0.46 -6.17 6.97
N ALA A 76 1.43 -5.53 6.31
CA ALA A 76 1.52 -4.06 6.25
C ALA A 76 0.35 -3.45 5.46
N THR A 77 -0.08 -4.08 4.37
CA THR A 77 -1.26 -3.63 3.61
C THR A 77 -2.53 -3.71 4.46
N LEU A 78 -2.77 -4.84 5.11
CA LEU A 78 -3.94 -5.00 5.97
C LEU A 78 -3.93 -3.97 7.13
N TRP A 79 -2.77 -3.72 7.73
CA TRP A 79 -2.59 -2.69 8.76
C TRP A 79 -2.89 -1.28 8.22
N ALA A 80 -2.40 -0.96 7.01
CA ALA A 80 -2.64 0.34 6.38
C ALA A 80 -4.13 0.58 6.09
N PHE A 81 -4.87 -0.43 5.66
CA PHE A 81 -6.32 -0.38 5.51
C PHE A 81 -7.05 -0.20 6.85
N GLY A 82 -6.56 -0.84 7.92
CA GLY A 82 -7.07 -0.62 9.28
C GLY A 82 -6.84 0.81 9.77
N LEU A 83 -5.67 1.39 9.49
CA LEU A 83 -5.36 2.78 9.79
C LEU A 83 -6.25 3.74 9.00
N ASP A 84 -6.38 3.52 7.69
CA ASP A 84 -7.22 4.31 6.78
C ASP A 84 -8.68 4.35 7.29
N TRP A 85 -9.23 3.19 7.64
CA TRP A 85 -10.57 3.09 8.24
C TRP A 85 -10.72 3.92 9.52
N LEU A 86 -9.72 3.86 10.41
CA LEU A 86 -9.79 4.60 11.67
C LEU A 86 -9.66 6.11 11.47
N VAL A 87 -8.83 6.55 10.54
CA VAL A 87 -8.59 7.99 10.30
C VAL A 87 -9.74 8.62 9.51
N ASP A 88 -10.25 7.94 8.49
CA ASP A 88 -11.21 8.53 7.56
C ASP A 88 -12.67 8.31 7.95
N TYR A 89 -12.98 7.20 8.66
CA TYR A 89 -14.38 6.82 8.93
C TYR A 89 -14.74 6.70 10.42
N VAL A 90 -13.75 6.56 11.30
CA VAL A 90 -14.00 6.44 12.76
C VAL A 90 -13.64 7.71 13.50
N ALA A 91 -12.53 8.35 13.17
CA ALA A 91 -12.13 9.61 13.80
C ALA A 91 -13.14 10.70 13.48
N THR A 92 -13.66 11.36 14.52
CA THR A 92 -14.71 12.39 14.42
C THR A 92 -14.12 13.80 14.39
N SER A 93 -12.81 13.93 14.57
CA SER A 93 -12.11 15.22 14.61
C SER A 93 -10.66 15.09 14.15
N PRO A 94 -10.06 16.18 13.62
CA PRO A 94 -8.63 16.21 13.31
C PRO A 94 -7.74 15.86 14.51
N ARG A 95 -8.15 16.19 15.72
CA ARG A 95 -7.43 15.87 16.96
C ARG A 95 -7.36 14.36 17.22
N GLU A 96 -8.45 13.64 16.96
CA GLU A 96 -8.44 12.17 17.08
C GLU A 96 -7.53 11.54 16.06
N ALA A 97 -7.55 12.00 14.81
CA ALA A 97 -6.61 11.55 13.77
C ALA A 97 -5.14 11.85 14.16
N GLU A 98 -4.87 13.04 14.70
CA GLU A 98 -3.54 13.41 15.20
C GLU A 98 -3.09 12.50 16.36
N ASP A 99 -4.00 12.12 17.27
CA ASP A 99 -3.68 11.19 18.36
C ASP A 99 -3.38 9.77 17.84
N ILE A 100 -4.12 9.28 16.86
CA ILE A 100 -3.85 8.01 16.19
C ILE A 100 -2.44 8.04 15.55
N ALA A 101 -2.13 9.06 14.78
CA ALA A 101 -0.83 9.21 14.11
C ALA A 101 0.32 9.29 15.11
N ARG A 102 0.17 10.08 16.18
CA ARG A 102 1.18 10.20 17.25
C ARG A 102 1.49 8.86 17.90
N ARG A 103 0.46 8.09 18.27
CA ARG A 103 0.63 6.75 18.88
C ARG A 103 1.34 5.77 17.93
N CYS A 104 1.01 5.80 16.64
CA CYS A 104 1.70 4.99 15.63
C CYS A 104 3.19 5.37 15.54
N LEU A 105 3.52 6.67 15.52
CA LEU A 105 4.91 7.12 15.47
C LEU A 105 5.69 6.72 16.74
N GLU A 106 5.10 6.88 17.93
CA GLU A 106 5.72 6.46 19.19
C GLU A 106 6.06 4.96 19.19
N VAL A 107 5.13 4.12 18.70
CA VAL A 107 5.37 2.68 18.60
C VAL A 107 6.43 2.36 17.54
N ALA A 108 6.43 3.01 16.40
CA ALA A 108 7.45 2.80 15.35
C ALA A 108 8.88 3.16 15.82
N GLU A 109 9.00 4.10 16.75
CA GLU A 109 10.28 4.50 17.37
C GLU A 109 10.67 3.63 18.58
N GLY A 110 9.95 2.54 18.86
CA GLY A 110 10.27 1.58 19.90
C GLY A 110 9.39 1.68 21.17
N GLY A 111 8.40 2.57 21.18
CA GLY A 111 7.41 2.65 22.25
C GLY A 111 6.54 1.40 22.33
N SER A 112 5.90 1.19 23.48
CA SER A 112 4.95 0.10 23.68
C SER A 112 3.54 0.50 23.25
N PRO A 113 2.78 -0.40 22.64
CA PRO A 113 1.37 -0.15 22.32
C PRO A 113 0.54 0.03 23.59
N LEU A 114 -0.52 0.83 23.53
CA LEU A 114 -1.45 0.97 24.63
C LEU A 114 -2.29 -0.31 24.78
N PRO A 115 -2.68 -0.68 26.03
CA PRO A 115 -3.57 -1.81 26.25
C PRO A 115 -4.88 -1.66 25.46
N GLY A 116 -5.20 -2.68 24.66
CA GLY A 116 -6.43 -2.70 23.89
C GLY A 116 -6.43 -1.88 22.58
N ASP A 117 -5.30 -1.27 22.22
CA ASP A 117 -5.11 -0.60 20.92
C ASP A 117 -4.52 -1.59 19.90
N ASP A 118 -5.41 -2.25 19.15
CA ASP A 118 -5.01 -3.27 18.17
C ASP A 118 -4.24 -2.68 16.98
N LEU A 119 -4.46 -1.40 16.63
CA LEU A 119 -3.70 -0.74 15.57
C LEU A 119 -2.21 -0.64 15.94
N THR A 120 -1.91 -0.08 17.10
CA THR A 120 -0.53 0.08 17.55
C THR A 120 0.11 -1.23 17.97
N ARG A 121 -0.68 -2.21 18.46
CA ARG A 121 -0.21 -3.56 18.73
C ARG A 121 0.26 -4.28 17.47
N MET A 122 -0.53 -4.22 16.40
CA MET A 122 -0.15 -4.82 15.12
C MET A 122 1.07 -4.11 14.49
N LEU A 123 1.17 -2.79 14.64
CA LEU A 123 2.35 -2.04 14.20
C LEU A 123 3.61 -2.40 14.98
N ALA A 124 3.50 -2.63 16.30
CA ALA A 124 4.61 -3.13 17.11
C ALA A 124 5.09 -4.50 16.62
N ASP A 125 4.16 -5.41 16.33
CA ASP A 125 4.49 -6.74 15.81
C ASP A 125 5.12 -6.67 14.39
N ILE A 126 4.70 -5.72 13.53
CA ILE A 126 5.36 -5.44 12.25
C ILE A 126 6.78 -4.95 12.47
N ARG A 127 6.97 -3.94 13.34
CA ARG A 127 8.28 -3.37 13.68
C ARG A 127 9.24 -4.44 14.19
N ASP A 128 8.77 -5.27 15.13
CA ASP A 128 9.61 -6.26 15.80
C ASP A 128 10.00 -7.41 14.83
N GLU A 129 9.07 -7.81 13.95
CA GLU A 129 9.35 -8.79 12.88
C GLU A 129 10.36 -8.22 11.87
N LEU A 130 10.24 -6.96 11.48
CA LEU A 130 11.19 -6.26 10.61
C LEU A 130 12.55 -6.04 11.28
N GLY A 131 12.57 -5.81 12.59
CA GLY A 131 13.78 -5.63 13.39
C GLY A 131 14.71 -6.84 13.37
N ALA A 132 14.20 -8.03 13.06
CA ALA A 132 14.99 -9.25 12.90
C ALA A 132 15.68 -9.36 11.54
N SER A 133 15.36 -8.49 10.56
CA SER A 133 15.96 -8.51 9.23
C SER A 133 17.42 -8.03 9.25
N PRO A 134 18.35 -8.69 8.52
CA PRO A 134 19.71 -8.20 8.36
C PRO A 134 19.80 -6.83 7.66
N ALA A 135 18.77 -6.43 6.90
CA ALA A 135 18.70 -5.13 6.25
C ALA A 135 18.19 -4.00 7.18
N PHE A 136 17.72 -4.31 8.39
CA PHE A 136 17.11 -3.33 9.29
C PHE A 136 18.01 -2.14 9.65
N PRO A 137 19.33 -2.30 9.87
CA PRO A 137 20.20 -1.16 10.14
C PRO A 137 20.18 -0.09 9.04
N VAL A 138 20.02 -0.49 7.78
CA VAL A 138 19.99 0.40 6.61
C VAL A 138 18.56 0.85 6.28
N LEU A 139 17.62 -0.08 6.19
CA LEU A 139 16.26 0.18 5.73
C LEU A 139 15.29 0.58 6.84
N GLY A 140 15.57 0.27 8.09
CA GLY A 140 14.70 0.62 9.23
C GLY A 140 14.46 2.13 9.38
N PRO A 141 15.49 3.00 9.26
CA PRO A 141 15.27 4.45 9.22
C PRO A 141 14.37 4.90 8.05
N VAL A 142 14.52 4.29 6.88
CA VAL A 142 13.70 4.62 5.70
C VAL A 142 12.25 4.16 5.90
N TRP A 143 12.04 2.96 6.42
CA TRP A 143 10.72 2.43 6.76
C TRP A 143 9.97 3.37 7.73
N ARG A 144 10.64 3.86 8.79
CA ARG A 144 10.05 4.84 9.72
C ARG A 144 9.75 6.18 9.04
N ALA A 145 10.62 6.61 8.12
CA ALA A 145 10.39 7.84 7.37
C ALA A 145 9.17 7.73 6.44
N GLU A 146 8.98 6.59 5.75
CA GLU A 146 7.81 6.37 4.90
C GLU A 146 6.51 6.24 5.72
N LEU A 147 6.55 5.61 6.89
CA LEU A 147 5.41 5.62 7.83
C LEU A 147 5.05 7.05 8.24
N ARG A 148 6.03 7.86 8.63
CA ARG A 148 5.81 9.26 9.01
C ARG A 148 5.20 10.07 7.88
N ARG A 149 5.71 9.93 6.65
CA ARG A 149 5.15 10.59 5.46
C ARG A 149 3.69 10.23 5.23
N MET A 150 3.36 8.96 5.32
CA MET A 150 2.00 8.47 5.17
C MET A 150 1.07 9.11 6.22
N LEU A 151 1.45 9.07 7.49
CA LEU A 151 0.65 9.64 8.57
C LEU A 151 0.48 11.16 8.43
N GLU A 152 1.56 11.89 8.10
CA GLU A 152 1.50 13.33 7.87
C GLU A 152 0.60 13.69 6.67
N ALA A 153 0.63 12.86 5.62
CA ALA A 153 -0.22 13.04 4.44
C ALA A 153 -1.71 12.80 4.77
N MET A 154 -2.03 11.76 5.55
CA MET A 154 -3.40 11.50 6.02
C MET A 154 -3.91 12.66 6.89
N LEU A 155 -3.10 13.18 7.82
CA LEU A 155 -3.45 14.34 8.64
C LEU A 155 -3.65 15.61 7.81
N ARG A 156 -2.86 15.80 6.73
CA ARG A 156 -3.05 16.91 5.81
C ARG A 156 -4.38 16.80 5.08
N GLU A 157 -4.75 15.61 4.62
CA GLU A 157 -6.04 15.35 3.98
C GLU A 157 -7.21 15.61 4.93
N THR A 158 -7.12 15.16 6.18
CA THR A 158 -8.12 15.44 7.22
C THR A 158 -8.32 16.96 7.42
N ARG A 159 -7.23 17.75 7.39
CA ARG A 159 -7.31 19.21 7.48
C ARG A 159 -7.95 19.82 6.24
N TRP A 160 -7.67 19.33 5.04
CA TRP A 160 -8.31 19.78 3.80
C TRP A 160 -9.82 19.46 3.80
N LYS A 161 -10.22 18.26 4.25
CA LYS A 161 -11.63 17.90 4.41
C LYS A 161 -12.37 18.86 5.37
N ALA A 162 -11.70 19.33 6.42
CA ALA A 162 -12.25 20.30 7.36
C ALA A 162 -12.21 21.77 6.89
N ALA A 163 -11.39 22.09 5.89
CA ALA A 163 -11.23 23.45 5.38
C ALA A 163 -12.31 23.80 4.34
N LYS A 164 -12.60 25.13 4.21
CA LYS A 164 -13.53 25.62 3.18
C LYS A 164 -12.94 25.62 1.76
N ALA A 165 -11.61 25.65 1.64
CA ALA A 165 -10.89 25.63 0.37
C ALA A 165 -10.07 24.34 0.31
N GLY A 166 -10.25 23.57 -0.75
CA GLY A 166 -9.45 22.39 -1.03
C GLY A 166 -8.03 22.73 -1.51
N PRO A 167 -7.16 21.71 -1.63
CA PRO A 167 -5.82 21.87 -2.19
C PRO A 167 -5.87 22.19 -3.69
N THR A 168 -4.79 22.73 -4.23
CA THR A 168 -4.51 22.73 -5.67
C THR A 168 -4.21 21.30 -6.14
N PHE A 169 -4.27 21.06 -7.45
CA PHE A 169 -3.93 19.75 -8.01
C PHE A 169 -2.51 19.31 -7.68
N GLU A 170 -1.54 20.25 -7.72
CA GLU A 170 -0.15 19.92 -7.39
C GLU A 170 0.01 19.58 -5.90
N GLU A 171 -0.58 20.35 -4.99
CA GLU A 171 -0.56 20.04 -3.55
C GLU A 171 -1.22 18.70 -3.25
N TYR A 172 -2.33 18.38 -3.92
CA TYR A 172 -3.01 17.11 -3.81
C TYR A 172 -2.13 15.94 -4.26
N LEU A 173 -1.47 16.08 -5.42
CA LEU A 173 -0.58 15.05 -5.96
C LEU A 173 0.70 14.89 -5.13
N ASP A 174 1.22 15.97 -4.56
CA ASP A 174 2.35 15.93 -3.65
C ASP A 174 2.01 15.27 -2.30
N ASN A 175 0.71 15.14 -2.00
CA ASN A 175 0.19 14.43 -0.83
C ASN A 175 -0.14 12.94 -1.08
N ALA A 176 0.28 12.37 -2.20
CA ALA A 176 -0.02 10.97 -2.56
C ALA A 176 0.53 9.93 -1.54
N ASP A 177 1.36 10.35 -0.59
CA ASP A 177 1.87 9.52 0.51
C ASP A 177 0.74 8.95 1.41
N ASN A 178 -0.44 9.57 1.42
CA ASN A 178 -1.62 9.08 2.16
C ASN A 178 -2.11 7.70 1.70
N LEU A 179 -1.82 7.27 0.45
CA LEU A 179 -2.13 5.92 -0.03
C LEU A 179 -1.37 4.80 0.69
N GLY A 180 -0.26 5.12 1.37
CA GLY A 180 0.53 4.14 2.10
C GLY A 180 1.30 3.14 1.25
N PHE A 181 1.29 3.26 -0.09
CA PHE A 181 2.00 2.33 -0.97
C PHE A 181 3.50 2.23 -0.64
N SER A 182 4.17 3.37 -0.50
CA SER A 182 5.60 3.41 -0.17
C SER A 182 5.91 2.74 1.16
N PHE A 183 5.07 2.93 2.19
CA PHE A 183 5.21 2.25 3.48
C PHE A 183 5.10 0.73 3.34
N VAL A 184 4.09 0.23 2.61
CA VAL A 184 3.91 -1.20 2.35
C VAL A 184 5.08 -1.77 1.56
N PHE A 185 5.50 -1.09 0.51
CA PHE A 185 6.62 -1.49 -0.34
C PHE A 185 7.93 -1.60 0.47
N PHE A 186 8.26 -0.60 1.29
CA PHE A 186 9.44 -0.63 2.14
C PHE A 186 9.37 -1.68 3.24
N SER A 187 8.18 -1.95 3.79
CA SER A 187 7.96 -3.05 4.74
C SER A 187 8.27 -4.40 4.09
N HIS A 188 7.80 -4.61 2.85
CA HIS A 188 8.10 -5.82 2.09
C HIS A 188 9.59 -5.93 1.75
N TRP A 189 10.17 -4.88 1.18
CA TRP A 189 11.58 -4.88 0.81
C TRP A 189 12.48 -5.15 2.00
N LEU A 190 12.30 -4.44 3.11
CA LEU A 190 13.04 -4.68 4.35
C LEU A 190 12.93 -6.12 4.83
N TYR A 191 11.75 -6.74 4.70
CA TYR A 191 11.49 -8.12 5.12
C TYR A 191 12.23 -9.17 4.27
N VAL A 192 12.32 -8.96 2.95
CA VAL A 192 12.91 -9.94 2.02
C VAL A 192 14.38 -9.63 1.65
N ALA A 193 14.87 -8.44 1.96
CA ALA A 193 16.22 -8.02 1.61
C ALA A 193 17.28 -8.77 2.42
N GLY A 194 18.37 -9.12 1.73
CA GLY A 194 19.62 -9.53 2.37
C GLY A 194 20.42 -8.34 2.93
N PRO A 195 21.66 -8.57 3.34
CA PRO A 195 22.54 -7.52 3.86
C PRO A 195 22.93 -6.47 2.80
N ASP A 196 23.01 -6.88 1.55
CA ASP A 196 23.37 -6.01 0.42
C ASP A 196 22.09 -5.43 -0.17
N VAL A 197 21.82 -4.15 0.11
CA VAL A 197 20.63 -3.45 -0.38
C VAL A 197 21.00 -2.43 -1.46
N ALA A 198 20.09 -2.23 -2.40
CA ALA A 198 20.16 -1.12 -3.35
C ALA A 198 20.16 0.22 -2.60
N ASP A 199 20.62 1.30 -3.26
CA ASP A 199 20.56 2.64 -2.65
C ASP A 199 19.13 3.02 -2.26
N PRO A 200 18.84 3.15 -0.96
CA PRO A 200 17.48 3.38 -0.51
C PRO A 200 16.86 4.70 -1.00
N ALA A 201 17.69 5.71 -1.27
CA ALA A 201 17.22 7.01 -1.76
C ALA A 201 16.68 6.89 -3.20
N THR A 202 17.41 6.20 -4.08
CA THR A 202 17.00 5.92 -5.46
C THR A 202 15.72 5.08 -5.49
N VAL A 203 15.64 4.05 -4.65
CA VAL A 203 14.45 3.19 -4.57
C VAL A 203 13.23 3.95 -4.03
N ALA A 204 13.45 4.81 -3.04
CA ALA A 204 12.37 5.64 -2.48
C ALA A 204 11.84 6.67 -3.50
N GLU A 205 12.71 7.27 -4.31
CA GLU A 205 12.30 8.18 -5.37
C GLU A 205 11.40 7.45 -6.39
N ALA A 206 11.82 6.27 -6.85
CA ALA A 206 11.04 5.44 -7.76
C ALA A 206 9.69 5.00 -7.13
N GLY A 207 9.70 4.56 -5.88
CA GLY A 207 8.49 4.15 -5.15
C GLY A 207 7.47 5.29 -5.02
N ARG A 208 7.91 6.48 -4.66
CA ARG A 208 7.02 7.66 -4.57
C ARG A 208 6.49 8.12 -5.93
N ALA A 209 7.28 7.94 -7.01
CA ALA A 209 6.77 8.22 -8.35
C ALA A 209 5.65 7.23 -8.73
N VAL A 210 5.81 5.94 -8.43
CA VAL A 210 4.78 4.91 -8.59
C VAL A 210 3.53 5.24 -7.77
N GLN A 211 3.70 5.66 -6.53
CA GLN A 211 2.60 6.02 -5.63
C GLN A 211 1.72 7.16 -6.19
N ARG A 212 2.32 8.17 -6.84
CA ARG A 212 1.58 9.24 -7.53
C ARG A 212 0.76 8.71 -8.71
N VAL A 213 1.28 7.73 -9.44
CA VAL A 213 0.53 7.04 -10.50
C VAL A 213 -0.67 6.31 -9.91
N ILE A 214 -0.46 5.54 -8.84
CA ILE A 214 -1.53 4.78 -8.17
C ILE A 214 -2.59 5.74 -7.61
N ARG A 215 -2.21 6.91 -7.06
CA ARG A 215 -3.16 7.92 -6.58
C ARG A 215 -4.15 8.34 -7.67
N LEU A 216 -3.66 8.70 -8.85
CA LEU A 216 -4.55 9.12 -9.93
C LEU A 216 -5.36 7.95 -10.53
N LEU A 217 -4.82 6.73 -10.54
CA LEU A 217 -5.59 5.54 -10.93
C LEU A 217 -6.72 5.25 -9.94
N ASN A 218 -6.45 5.37 -8.66
CA ASN A 218 -7.45 5.26 -7.60
C ASN A 218 -8.55 6.29 -7.81
N ASP A 219 -8.21 7.58 -7.92
CA ASP A 219 -9.17 8.67 -8.09
C ASP A 219 -10.07 8.48 -9.33
N LEU A 220 -9.51 8.02 -10.44
CA LEU A 220 -10.27 7.75 -11.66
C LEU A 220 -11.24 6.57 -11.51
N GLY A 221 -10.87 5.57 -10.70
CA GLY A 221 -11.67 4.37 -10.47
C GLY A 221 -12.70 4.50 -9.33
N THR A 222 -12.44 5.36 -8.34
CA THR A 222 -13.26 5.44 -7.12
C THR A 222 -14.18 6.68 -7.07
N TYR A 223 -14.24 7.49 -8.11
CA TYR A 223 -14.91 8.79 -8.13
C TYR A 223 -16.34 8.75 -7.55
N GLU A 224 -17.18 7.81 -7.99
CA GLU A 224 -18.58 7.72 -7.55
C GLU A 224 -18.70 7.36 -6.05
N ARG A 225 -17.82 6.48 -5.58
CA ARG A 225 -17.71 6.15 -4.15
C ARG A 225 -17.24 7.35 -3.35
N ASP A 226 -16.20 8.04 -3.78
CA ASP A 226 -15.58 9.16 -3.07
C ASP A 226 -16.56 10.34 -2.94
N VAL A 227 -17.40 10.58 -3.98
CA VAL A 227 -18.54 11.51 -3.89
C VAL A 227 -19.50 11.10 -2.79
N THR A 228 -19.85 9.82 -2.72
CA THR A 228 -20.81 9.30 -1.74
C THR A 228 -20.28 9.32 -0.32
N TRP A 229 -19.00 9.05 -0.15
CA TRP A 229 -18.36 8.93 1.17
C TRP A 229 -17.77 10.26 1.67
N GLY A 230 -17.68 11.26 0.80
CA GLY A 230 -17.12 12.57 1.13
C GLY A 230 -15.58 12.57 1.16
N ASP A 231 -14.96 11.62 0.45
CA ASP A 231 -13.52 11.54 0.33
C ASP A 231 -12.99 12.57 -0.68
N LEU A 232 -11.71 12.95 -0.50
CA LEU A 232 -11.05 13.82 -1.46
C LEU A 232 -10.64 13.02 -2.70
N ASN A 233 -10.98 13.58 -3.86
CA ASN A 233 -10.66 13.03 -5.17
C ASN A 233 -10.29 14.17 -6.11
N VAL A 234 -9.27 14.00 -6.94
CA VAL A 234 -8.79 15.06 -7.85
C VAL A 234 -9.89 15.61 -8.76
N LEU A 235 -10.86 14.77 -9.16
CA LEU A 235 -11.98 15.20 -9.99
C LEU A 235 -12.95 16.10 -9.23
N LEU A 236 -13.05 15.96 -7.90
CA LEU A 236 -13.83 16.82 -7.01
C LEU A 236 -13.19 18.19 -6.79
N LEU A 237 -11.89 18.32 -7.07
CA LEU A 237 -11.19 19.61 -7.09
C LEU A 237 -11.48 20.43 -8.35
N GLY A 238 -12.33 19.92 -9.27
CA GLY A 238 -12.68 20.59 -10.52
C GLY A 238 -11.66 20.39 -11.64
N VAL A 239 -10.71 19.48 -11.47
CA VAL A 239 -9.73 19.13 -12.53
C VAL A 239 -10.42 18.28 -13.60
N PRO A 240 -10.39 18.67 -14.89
CA PRO A 240 -11.00 17.88 -15.93
C PRO A 240 -10.38 16.48 -16.04
N ARG A 241 -11.20 15.45 -16.22
CA ARG A 241 -10.72 14.05 -16.38
C ARG A 241 -9.60 13.91 -17.41
N ALA A 242 -9.73 14.57 -18.57
CA ALA A 242 -8.71 14.54 -19.61
C ALA A 242 -7.36 15.15 -19.16
N GLU A 243 -7.36 16.11 -18.24
CA GLU A 243 -6.15 16.65 -17.61
C GLU A 243 -5.51 15.61 -16.68
N VAL A 244 -6.32 14.96 -15.84
CA VAL A 244 -5.87 13.89 -14.94
C VAL A 244 -5.25 12.75 -15.74
N GLU A 245 -5.89 12.31 -16.82
CA GLU A 245 -5.39 11.25 -17.70
C GLU A 245 -4.05 11.62 -18.38
N ARG A 246 -3.90 12.87 -18.83
CA ARG A 246 -2.63 13.37 -19.39
C ARG A 246 -1.53 13.37 -18.33
N ARG A 247 -1.83 13.85 -17.11
CA ARG A 247 -0.88 13.86 -16.00
C ARG A 247 -0.48 12.45 -15.59
N LEU A 248 -1.44 11.54 -15.52
CA LEU A 248 -1.21 10.11 -15.26
C LEU A 248 -0.23 9.49 -16.25
N ALA A 249 -0.44 9.73 -17.56
CA ALA A 249 0.46 9.22 -18.60
C ALA A 249 1.90 9.75 -18.44
N GLY A 250 2.06 11.04 -18.14
CA GLY A 250 3.36 11.65 -17.87
C GLY A 250 4.04 11.08 -16.64
N LEU A 251 3.29 10.91 -15.55
CA LEU A 251 3.80 10.29 -14.30
C LEU A 251 4.20 8.83 -14.51
N ALA A 252 3.42 8.04 -15.25
CA ALA A 252 3.75 6.66 -15.56
C ALA A 252 5.03 6.54 -16.40
N ALA A 253 5.22 7.44 -17.40
CA ALA A 253 6.47 7.50 -18.15
C ALA A 253 7.66 7.85 -17.25
N ARG A 254 7.52 8.88 -16.43
CA ARG A 254 8.57 9.29 -15.48
C ARG A 254 8.90 8.20 -14.46
N SER A 255 7.91 7.48 -13.96
CA SER A 255 8.12 6.36 -13.03
C SER A 255 8.96 5.25 -13.68
N ARG A 256 8.68 4.91 -14.95
CA ARG A 256 9.48 3.91 -15.70
C ARG A 256 10.92 4.37 -15.91
N GLU A 257 11.16 5.67 -16.15
CA GLU A 257 12.52 6.24 -16.23
C GLU A 257 13.29 6.09 -14.91
N LEU A 258 12.63 6.34 -13.78
CA LEU A 258 13.23 6.20 -12.44
C LEU A 258 13.46 4.74 -12.04
N ILE A 259 12.62 3.82 -12.50
CA ILE A 259 12.76 2.38 -12.26
C ILE A 259 13.86 1.76 -13.13
N ALA A 260 14.08 2.26 -14.35
CA ALA A 260 14.99 1.66 -15.31
C ALA A 260 16.42 1.39 -14.78
N PRO A 261 17.06 2.31 -14.02
CA PRO A 261 18.39 2.05 -13.44
C PRO A 261 18.40 0.90 -12.43
N LEU A 262 17.28 0.64 -11.74
CA LEU A 262 17.19 -0.43 -10.74
C LEU A 262 17.27 -1.82 -11.36
N ARG A 263 16.94 -1.99 -12.65
CA ARG A 263 16.89 -3.31 -13.33
C ARG A 263 18.24 -4.02 -13.38
N ALA A 264 19.33 -3.27 -13.44
CA ALA A 264 20.68 -3.85 -13.52
C ALA A 264 21.14 -4.48 -12.20
N GLY A 265 20.81 -3.86 -11.07
CA GLY A 265 21.27 -4.29 -9.74
C GLY A 265 20.19 -4.94 -8.88
N SER A 266 18.90 -4.66 -9.17
CA SER A 266 17.76 -5.10 -8.36
C SER A 266 16.53 -5.36 -9.24
N PRO A 267 16.59 -6.35 -10.16
CA PRO A 267 15.54 -6.60 -11.15
C PRO A 267 14.19 -6.95 -10.52
N GLU A 268 14.18 -7.59 -9.36
CA GLU A 268 12.94 -7.90 -8.62
C GLU A 268 12.28 -6.64 -8.06
N LEU A 269 13.05 -5.68 -7.50
CA LEU A 269 12.50 -4.40 -7.06
C LEU A 269 11.92 -3.60 -8.22
N ALA A 270 12.65 -3.51 -9.33
CA ALA A 270 12.18 -2.83 -10.53
C ALA A 270 10.88 -3.48 -11.05
N GLY A 271 10.87 -4.79 -11.18
CA GLY A 271 9.70 -5.56 -11.62
C GLY A 271 8.50 -5.41 -10.68
N TYR A 272 8.72 -5.41 -9.35
CA TYR A 272 7.65 -5.21 -8.37
C TYR A 272 6.98 -3.83 -8.54
N LEU A 273 7.76 -2.76 -8.64
CA LEU A 273 7.26 -1.40 -8.83
C LEU A 273 6.46 -1.26 -10.14
N GLU A 274 6.95 -1.81 -11.24
CA GLU A 274 6.24 -1.77 -12.53
C GLU A 274 4.94 -2.55 -12.49
N ARG A 275 4.99 -3.77 -11.97
CA ARG A 275 3.80 -4.63 -11.91
C ARG A 275 2.73 -4.08 -10.98
N GLN A 276 3.12 -3.33 -9.93
CA GLN A 276 2.16 -2.66 -9.07
C GLN A 276 1.39 -1.56 -9.83
N MET A 277 2.07 -0.75 -10.66
CA MET A 277 1.38 0.22 -11.51
C MET A 277 0.44 -0.47 -12.52
N ASP A 278 0.92 -1.52 -13.19
CA ASP A 278 0.15 -2.23 -14.21
C ASP A 278 -1.04 -2.96 -13.61
N PHE A 279 -0.88 -3.56 -12.41
CA PHE A 279 -2.00 -4.17 -11.67
C PHE A 279 -3.05 -3.12 -11.32
N CYS A 280 -2.66 -2.01 -10.71
CA CYS A 280 -3.58 -0.93 -10.34
C CYS A 280 -4.29 -0.33 -11.57
N ALA A 281 -3.59 -0.19 -12.70
CA ALA A 281 -4.18 0.30 -13.94
C ALA A 281 -5.31 -0.61 -14.46
N GLY A 282 -5.18 -1.93 -14.32
CA GLY A 282 -6.24 -2.87 -14.66
C GLY A 282 -7.33 -2.96 -13.60
N PHE A 283 -6.95 -2.98 -12.32
CA PHE A 283 -7.86 -3.19 -11.21
C PHE A 283 -8.87 -2.05 -11.06
N TYR A 284 -8.39 -0.79 -11.04
CA TYR A 284 -9.26 0.39 -10.90
C TYR A 284 -10.13 0.71 -12.11
N GLN A 285 -9.98 -0.02 -13.24
CA GLN A 285 -10.93 0.07 -14.35
C GLN A 285 -12.24 -0.69 -14.09
N VAL A 286 -12.22 -1.64 -13.15
CA VAL A 286 -13.33 -2.58 -12.93
C VAL A 286 -13.91 -2.47 -11.53
N GLY A 287 -13.11 -2.10 -10.55
CA GLY A 287 -13.53 -2.06 -9.16
C GLY A 287 -12.57 -1.31 -8.27
N ASP A 288 -12.82 -1.34 -6.96
CA ASP A 288 -11.94 -0.83 -5.92
C ASP A 288 -11.78 -1.84 -4.79
N TYR A 289 -10.89 -1.56 -3.82
CA TYR A 289 -10.64 -2.48 -2.71
C TYR A 289 -11.78 -2.53 -1.70
N TRP A 290 -12.48 -1.41 -1.46
CA TRP A 290 -13.57 -1.37 -0.49
C TRP A 290 -14.87 -1.98 -1.02
N GLY A 291 -15.00 -2.15 -2.35
CA GLY A 291 -16.22 -2.67 -2.99
C GLY A 291 -17.43 -1.76 -2.81
N GLY A 292 -18.60 -2.27 -3.13
CA GLY A 292 -19.85 -1.60 -2.80
C GLY A 292 -20.27 -1.95 -1.37
N LEU A 293 -20.04 -1.05 -0.43
CA LEU A 293 -20.53 -1.19 0.94
C LEU A 293 -22.01 -0.85 1.06
#